data_72fedc50fac98f12412315ad642117fc
#
_entry.id   72fedc50fac98f12412315ad642117fc
#
_cell.length_a   1.000
_cell.length_b   1.000
_cell.length_c   1.000
_cell.angle_alpha   90.00
_cell.angle_beta   90.00
_cell.angle_gamma   90.00
#
_symmetry.space_group_name_H-M   'P 1'
#
loop_
_entity.id
_entity.type
_entity.pdbx_description
1 polymer ?
#
loop_
_entity_poly.entity_id
_entity_poly.type
_entity_poly.pdbx_seq_one_letter_code
_entity_poly.pdbx_strand_id
1 'polypeptide(L)'
;RDVERSRGLGDVYKRQGCRNIQFDDCTWGIYCDTDFVAKTGMSPVDLQKVSELGVALNNAAIEGKPDDLVINTHVCRGNYHSTYAFEGGYDPIAPYLFAHEDVDAFYLEFDTPRAGGFEPLKYVAPGKKVVLGLVTTKAAELEDEDVIVERIHEAAKYVPLENLYLSPQCGFASCEIGNKLTEDEQWAKIALVKRIAERVWK
;
A
#
# COMPACT_ATOMS: atom_id res chain seq x y z
N ARG A 1 -7.72 27.64 -15.71
CA ARG A 1 -8.59 26.78 -16.55
C ARG A 1 -8.19 25.31 -16.53
N ASP A 2 -6.92 24.96 -16.40
CA ASP A 2 -6.48 23.55 -16.36
C ASP A 2 -6.62 22.91 -14.98
N VAL A 3 -6.54 23.70 -13.92
CA VAL A 3 -6.81 23.28 -12.53
C VAL A 3 -8.29 22.92 -12.33
N GLU A 4 -9.22 23.60 -12.99
CA GLU A 4 -10.64 23.23 -12.97
C GLU A 4 -10.92 21.90 -13.69
N ARG A 5 -10.12 21.51 -14.68
CA ARG A 5 -10.29 20.23 -15.38
C ARG A 5 -9.86 19.03 -14.58
N SER A 6 -8.76 19.13 -13.82
CA SER A 6 -8.29 18.04 -12.95
C SER A 6 -9.19 17.84 -11.72
N ARG A 7 -9.72 18.93 -11.15
CA ARG A 7 -10.78 18.88 -10.12
C ARG A 7 -12.09 18.30 -10.68
N GLY A 8 -12.39 18.55 -11.97
CA GLY A 8 -13.57 18.04 -12.65
C GLY A 8 -13.64 16.52 -12.79
N LEU A 9 -12.50 15.81 -12.88
CA LEU A 9 -12.48 14.35 -13.00
C LEU A 9 -12.98 13.67 -11.71
N GLY A 10 -12.51 14.09 -10.53
CA GLY A 10 -13.00 13.57 -9.24
C GLY A 10 -14.51 13.82 -9.07
N ASP A 11 -14.99 15.00 -9.42
CA ASP A 11 -16.41 15.36 -9.40
C ASP A 11 -17.25 14.54 -10.40
N VAL A 12 -16.69 14.24 -11.58
CA VAL A 12 -17.37 13.41 -12.60
C VAL A 12 -17.54 12.00 -12.09
N TYR A 13 -16.49 11.37 -11.55
CA TYR A 13 -16.58 10.02 -10.99
C TYR A 13 -17.50 9.96 -9.79
N LYS A 14 -17.45 10.96 -8.92
CA LYS A 14 -18.37 11.06 -7.76
C LYS A 14 -19.83 11.11 -8.18
N ARG A 15 -20.18 11.92 -9.19
CA ARG A 15 -21.55 12.01 -9.73
C ARG A 15 -22.04 10.70 -10.32
N GLN A 16 -21.11 9.84 -10.78
CA GLN A 16 -21.39 8.49 -11.25
C GLN A 16 -21.44 7.44 -10.12
N GLY A 17 -21.34 7.87 -8.86
CA GLY A 17 -21.43 6.98 -7.70
C GLY A 17 -20.11 6.50 -7.12
N CYS A 18 -18.95 6.92 -7.66
CA CYS A 18 -17.66 6.60 -7.08
C CYS A 18 -17.53 7.19 -5.67
N ARG A 19 -17.05 6.40 -4.73
CA ARG A 19 -16.81 6.80 -3.34
C ARG A 19 -15.44 6.41 -2.84
N ASN A 20 -14.63 5.77 -3.68
CA ASN A 20 -13.29 5.32 -3.34
C ASN A 20 -12.40 5.42 -4.56
N ILE A 21 -11.26 6.09 -4.42
CA ILE A 21 -10.21 6.19 -5.45
C ILE A 21 -8.91 5.76 -4.82
N GLN A 22 -8.12 4.97 -5.54
CA GLN A 22 -6.79 4.56 -5.14
C GLN A 22 -5.74 5.16 -6.06
N PHE A 23 -4.72 5.78 -5.48
CA PHE A 23 -3.46 6.02 -6.15
C PHE A 23 -2.66 4.72 -6.20
N ASP A 24 -2.25 4.29 -7.35
CA ASP A 24 -1.34 3.17 -7.52
C ASP A 24 0.08 3.71 -7.67
N ASP A 25 0.64 4.18 -6.55
CA ASP A 25 1.90 4.92 -6.49
C ASP A 25 3.07 4.02 -6.11
N CYS A 26 3.34 3.02 -6.96
CA CYS A 26 4.42 2.07 -6.73
C CYS A 26 5.82 2.67 -6.97
N THR A 27 5.93 3.93 -7.39
CA THR A 27 7.21 4.68 -7.47
C THR A 27 7.92 4.73 -6.12
N TRP A 28 7.17 4.80 -5.03
CA TRP A 28 7.71 4.72 -3.67
C TRP A 28 8.49 3.43 -3.39
N GLY A 29 8.11 2.33 -4.05
CA GLY A 29 8.82 1.05 -3.97
C GLY A 29 10.29 1.13 -4.40
N ILE A 30 10.61 2.02 -5.36
CA ILE A 30 11.98 2.29 -5.81
C ILE A 30 12.83 2.85 -4.66
N TYR A 31 12.27 3.78 -3.90
CA TYR A 31 12.96 4.45 -2.79
C TYR A 31 13.09 3.58 -1.54
N CYS A 32 12.33 2.49 -1.45
CA CYS A 32 12.50 1.48 -0.42
C CYS A 32 13.76 0.62 -0.63
N ASP A 33 14.17 0.44 -1.89
CA ASP A 33 15.36 -0.37 -2.26
C ASP A 33 16.62 0.50 -2.15
N THR A 34 17.25 0.46 -0.98
CA THR A 34 18.44 1.27 -0.67
C THR A 34 19.63 0.93 -1.55
N ASP A 35 19.75 -0.33 -2.00
CA ASP A 35 20.82 -0.77 -2.90
C ASP A 35 20.60 -0.21 -4.31
N PHE A 36 19.36 -0.21 -4.77
CA PHE A 36 19.01 0.42 -6.04
C PHE A 36 19.24 1.94 -5.99
N VAL A 37 18.76 2.61 -4.95
CA VAL A 37 18.95 4.05 -4.76
C VAL A 37 20.45 4.40 -4.75
N ALA A 38 21.28 3.65 -4.04
CA ALA A 38 22.73 3.86 -4.01
C ALA A 38 23.36 3.75 -5.41
N LYS A 39 22.92 2.81 -6.24
CA LYS A 39 23.40 2.65 -7.64
C LYS A 39 23.02 3.84 -8.55
N THR A 40 21.96 4.56 -8.25
CA THR A 40 21.57 5.77 -9.00
C THR A 40 22.44 6.99 -8.69
N GLY A 41 23.23 6.95 -7.60
CA GLY A 41 23.99 8.08 -7.10
C GLY A 41 23.16 9.14 -6.35
N MET A 42 21.88 8.83 -6.09
CA MET A 42 21.00 9.72 -5.31
C MET A 42 21.51 9.85 -3.87
N SER A 43 21.70 11.08 -3.43
CA SER A 43 22.07 11.35 -2.04
C SER A 43 20.85 11.28 -1.10
N PRO A 44 21.05 11.14 0.23
CA PRO A 44 19.94 11.24 1.18
C PRO A 44 19.16 12.56 1.08
N VAL A 45 19.83 13.66 0.73
CA VAL A 45 19.19 14.97 0.51
C VAL A 45 18.31 14.97 -0.74
N ASP A 46 18.73 14.27 -1.80
CA ASP A 46 17.93 14.14 -3.02
C ASP A 46 16.73 13.26 -2.77
N LEU A 47 16.90 12.15 -2.04
CA LEU A 47 15.79 11.28 -1.64
C LEU A 47 14.75 12.05 -0.81
N GLN A 48 15.18 12.86 0.15
CA GLN A 48 14.29 13.73 0.90
C GLN A 48 13.50 14.65 -0.01
N LYS A 49 14.17 15.38 -0.90
CA LYS A 49 13.52 16.35 -1.81
C LYS A 49 12.49 15.70 -2.72
N VAL A 50 12.82 14.54 -3.31
CA VAL A 50 11.87 13.83 -4.20
C VAL A 50 10.70 13.26 -3.41
N SER A 51 10.92 12.83 -2.17
CA SER A 51 9.86 12.34 -1.29
C SER A 51 8.91 13.47 -0.88
N GLU A 52 9.44 14.61 -0.44
CA GLU A 52 8.65 15.80 -0.11
C GLU A 52 7.85 16.30 -1.33
N LEU A 53 8.47 16.32 -2.51
CA LEU A 53 7.79 16.70 -3.75
C LEU A 53 6.68 15.71 -4.12
N GLY A 54 6.92 14.39 -4.01
CA GLY A 54 5.93 13.37 -4.30
C GLY A 54 4.69 13.51 -3.43
N VAL A 55 4.87 13.65 -2.11
CA VAL A 55 3.77 13.92 -1.16
C VAL A 55 3.03 15.21 -1.50
N ALA A 56 3.76 16.28 -1.79
CA ALA A 56 3.14 17.57 -2.15
C ALA A 56 2.29 17.47 -3.43
N LEU A 57 2.74 16.72 -4.43
CA LEU A 57 2.00 16.48 -5.67
C LEU A 57 0.73 15.66 -5.42
N ASN A 58 0.82 14.58 -4.65
CA ASN A 58 -0.33 13.74 -4.32
C ASN A 58 -1.37 14.54 -3.50
N ASN A 59 -0.92 15.29 -2.49
CA ASN A 59 -1.80 16.15 -1.70
C ASN A 59 -2.48 17.23 -2.54
N ALA A 60 -1.76 17.86 -3.46
CA ALA A 60 -2.33 18.84 -4.38
C ALA A 60 -3.37 18.22 -5.33
N ALA A 61 -3.18 16.96 -5.73
CA ALA A 61 -4.13 16.25 -6.60
C ALA A 61 -5.47 15.97 -5.92
N ILE A 62 -5.49 15.84 -4.59
CA ILE A 62 -6.69 15.55 -3.79
C ILE A 62 -7.22 16.78 -3.03
N GLU A 63 -6.57 17.92 -3.16
CA GLU A 63 -7.03 19.16 -2.54
C GLU A 63 -8.47 19.50 -2.94
N GLY A 64 -9.33 19.72 -1.96
CA GLY A 64 -10.75 20.04 -2.18
C GLY A 64 -11.59 18.82 -2.60
N LYS A 65 -11.10 17.59 -2.34
CA LYS A 65 -11.93 16.39 -2.51
C LYS A 65 -13.22 16.49 -1.68
N PRO A 66 -14.33 15.92 -2.15
CA PRO A 66 -15.54 15.84 -1.34
C PRO A 66 -15.33 14.99 -0.08
N ASP A 67 -15.99 15.37 1.03
CA ASP A 67 -15.81 14.72 2.35
C ASP A 67 -16.18 13.22 2.35
N ASP A 68 -17.11 12.81 1.48
CA ASP A 68 -17.57 11.43 1.33
C ASP A 68 -16.79 10.63 0.27
N LEU A 69 -15.67 11.16 -0.25
CA LEU A 69 -14.78 10.49 -1.17
C LEU A 69 -13.53 9.99 -0.42
N VAL A 70 -13.39 8.69 -0.32
CA VAL A 70 -12.21 8.03 0.28
C VAL A 70 -11.10 7.97 -0.75
N ILE A 71 -9.91 8.41 -0.37
CA ILE A 71 -8.69 8.31 -1.18
C ILE A 71 -7.70 7.39 -0.47
N ASN A 72 -7.22 6.40 -1.20
CA ASN A 72 -6.20 5.47 -0.72
C ASN A 72 -4.94 5.59 -1.58
N THR A 73 -3.80 5.18 -1.04
CA THR A 73 -2.60 4.94 -1.84
C THR A 73 -2.14 3.50 -1.71
N HIS A 74 -1.67 2.90 -2.80
CA HIS A 74 -1.07 1.56 -2.82
C HIS A 74 0.41 1.68 -3.14
N VAL A 75 1.24 1.07 -2.27
CA VAL A 75 2.69 1.02 -2.44
C VAL A 75 3.18 -0.41 -2.34
N CYS A 76 3.62 -0.97 -3.46
CA CYS A 76 4.25 -2.29 -3.53
C CYS A 76 5.67 -2.21 -4.12
N ARG A 77 6.31 -3.37 -4.29
CA ARG A 77 7.63 -3.52 -4.91
C ARG A 77 7.57 -4.16 -6.30
N GLY A 78 6.42 -4.08 -6.95
CA GLY A 78 6.14 -4.67 -8.24
C GLY A 78 5.39 -6.00 -8.15
N ASN A 79 4.54 -6.23 -9.14
CA ASN A 79 3.74 -7.46 -9.26
C ASN A 79 3.55 -7.81 -10.73
N TYR A 80 4.51 -8.55 -11.30
CA TYR A 80 4.48 -8.97 -12.69
C TYR A 80 4.77 -10.47 -12.79
N HIS A 81 3.80 -11.24 -13.20
CA HIS A 81 3.91 -12.68 -13.44
C HIS A 81 4.59 -13.43 -12.26
N SER A 82 4.12 -13.19 -11.03
CA SER A 82 4.67 -13.72 -9.77
C SER A 82 6.10 -13.27 -9.45
N THR A 83 6.54 -12.13 -9.99
CA THR A 83 7.83 -11.52 -9.68
C THR A 83 7.65 -10.13 -9.04
N TYR A 84 8.75 -9.58 -8.54
CA TYR A 84 8.83 -8.21 -8.03
C TYR A 84 10.01 -7.48 -8.70
N ALA A 85 10.05 -6.16 -8.58
CA ALA A 85 11.10 -5.33 -9.17
C ALA A 85 12.08 -4.80 -8.12
N PHE A 86 11.61 -4.54 -6.90
CA PHE A 86 12.38 -3.89 -5.83
C PHE A 86 12.19 -4.65 -4.51
N GLU A 87 13.06 -4.37 -3.54
CA GLU A 87 12.99 -4.90 -2.18
C GLU A 87 13.35 -3.81 -1.15
N GLY A 88 13.23 -4.12 0.14
CA GLY A 88 13.49 -3.18 1.22
C GLY A 88 12.25 -2.74 1.99
N GLY A 89 12.47 -2.33 3.25
CA GLY A 89 11.44 -1.81 4.14
C GLY A 89 11.00 -0.39 3.79
N TYR A 90 9.95 0.09 4.44
CA TYR A 90 9.44 1.46 4.25
C TYR A 90 10.25 2.54 4.99
N ASP A 91 11.31 2.16 5.72
CA ASP A 91 12.09 3.09 6.56
C ASP A 91 12.55 4.36 5.84
N PRO A 92 13.05 4.31 4.58
CA PRO A 92 13.54 5.52 3.90
C PRO A 92 12.44 6.52 3.56
N ILE A 93 11.20 6.07 3.37
CA ILE A 93 10.09 6.89 2.86
C ILE A 93 9.03 7.19 3.92
N ALA A 94 8.93 6.38 4.99
CA ALA A 94 7.90 6.49 6.00
C ALA A 94 7.83 7.87 6.67
N PRO A 95 8.95 8.55 7.01
CA PRO A 95 8.91 9.90 7.59
C PRO A 95 8.26 10.95 6.70
N TYR A 96 8.20 10.70 5.39
CA TYR A 96 7.59 11.59 4.41
C TYR A 96 6.18 11.12 4.05
N LEU A 97 6.07 9.91 3.52
CA LEU A 97 4.83 9.35 3.00
C LEU A 97 3.78 9.18 4.10
N PHE A 98 4.09 8.40 5.15
CA PHE A 98 3.11 8.04 6.18
C PHE A 98 2.75 9.20 7.10
N ALA A 99 3.69 10.14 7.28
CA ALA A 99 3.48 11.30 8.13
C ALA A 99 2.69 12.42 7.46
N HIS A 100 2.79 12.56 6.13
CA HIS A 100 2.38 13.79 5.46
C HIS A 100 1.44 13.60 4.26
N GLU A 101 1.27 12.39 3.72
CA GLU A 101 0.33 12.20 2.63
C GLU A 101 -1.12 12.22 3.16
N ASP A 102 -1.98 13.04 2.54
CA ASP A 102 -3.35 13.27 3.02
C ASP A 102 -4.37 12.29 2.44
N VAL A 103 -4.01 11.01 2.43
CA VAL A 103 -4.91 9.90 2.07
C VAL A 103 -5.64 9.35 3.28
N ASP A 104 -6.73 8.62 3.07
CA ASP A 104 -7.51 7.99 4.13
C ASP A 104 -6.91 6.63 4.56
N ALA A 105 -6.27 5.91 3.62
CA ALA A 105 -5.63 4.62 3.91
C ALA A 105 -4.39 4.35 3.06
N PHE A 106 -3.45 3.62 3.65
CA PHE A 106 -2.26 3.07 3.00
C PHE A 106 -2.43 1.57 2.78
N TYR A 107 -2.32 1.10 1.54
CA TYR A 107 -2.28 -0.31 1.16
C TYR A 107 -0.81 -0.70 0.97
N LEU A 108 -0.27 -1.48 1.89
CA LEU A 108 1.17 -1.72 2.02
C LEU A 108 1.53 -3.19 1.87
N GLU A 109 2.62 -3.47 1.18
CA GLU A 109 3.17 -4.81 1.01
C GLU A 109 4.01 -5.21 2.23
N PHE A 110 3.63 -6.35 2.85
CA PHE A 110 4.34 -6.96 3.97
C PHE A 110 4.33 -8.50 3.88
N ASP A 111 4.18 -9.08 2.70
CA ASP A 111 3.97 -10.53 2.49
C ASP A 111 5.19 -11.38 2.86
N THR A 112 6.39 -10.84 2.69
CA THR A 112 7.64 -11.56 2.93
C THR A 112 8.68 -10.68 3.65
N PRO A 113 9.75 -11.26 4.23
CA PRO A 113 10.84 -10.48 4.84
C PRO A 113 11.49 -9.45 3.92
N ARG A 114 11.36 -9.61 2.61
CA ARG A 114 11.80 -8.66 1.58
C ARG A 114 11.18 -7.26 1.77
N ALA A 115 9.98 -7.18 2.30
CA ALA A 115 9.27 -5.93 2.52
C ALA A 115 9.63 -5.21 3.84
N GLY A 116 10.54 -5.77 4.65
CA GLY A 116 10.94 -5.22 5.94
C GLY A 116 9.96 -5.50 7.08
N GLY A 117 10.14 -4.82 8.20
CA GLY A 117 9.32 -4.90 9.40
C GLY A 117 8.25 -3.82 9.49
N PHE A 118 7.56 -3.77 10.63
CA PHE A 118 6.44 -2.84 10.87
C PHE A 118 6.85 -1.52 11.55
N GLU A 119 8.11 -1.37 11.97
CA GLU A 119 8.59 -0.17 12.66
C GLU A 119 8.29 1.15 11.91
N PRO A 120 8.33 1.20 10.57
CA PRO A 120 7.97 2.40 9.82
C PRO A 120 6.53 2.87 10.05
N LEU A 121 5.61 1.99 10.48
CA LEU A 121 4.22 2.33 10.78
C LEU A 121 4.07 3.33 11.93
N LYS A 122 5.10 3.53 12.76
CA LYS A 122 5.14 4.57 13.79
C LYS A 122 4.98 5.99 13.24
N TYR A 123 5.23 6.19 11.95
CA TYR A 123 5.06 7.48 11.26
C TYR A 123 3.65 7.69 10.70
N VAL A 124 2.79 6.67 10.74
CA VAL A 124 1.41 6.80 10.26
C VAL A 124 0.66 7.82 11.11
N ALA A 125 0.15 8.86 10.47
CA ALA A 125 -0.58 9.91 11.16
C ALA A 125 -1.85 9.37 11.83
N PRO A 126 -2.24 9.88 13.03
CA PRO A 126 -3.41 9.41 13.75
C PRO A 126 -4.69 9.43 12.90
N GLY A 127 -5.49 8.37 13.00
CA GLY A 127 -6.76 8.22 12.27
C GLY A 127 -6.64 7.68 10.85
N LYS A 128 -5.45 7.59 10.29
CA LYS A 128 -5.22 6.92 8.99
C LYS A 128 -5.36 5.39 9.16
N LYS A 129 -5.85 4.73 8.11
CA LYS A 129 -5.97 3.27 8.04
C LYS A 129 -4.75 2.66 7.36
N VAL A 130 -4.41 1.44 7.76
CA VAL A 130 -3.36 0.66 7.12
C VAL A 130 -3.90 -0.70 6.73
N VAL A 131 -3.82 -1.02 5.45
CA VAL A 131 -4.18 -2.33 4.91
C VAL A 131 -2.90 -3.14 4.74
N LEU A 132 -2.75 -4.16 5.57
CA LEU A 132 -1.59 -5.02 5.62
C LEU A 132 -1.68 -6.10 4.53
N GLY A 133 -0.90 -5.98 3.49
CA GLY A 133 -0.74 -6.97 2.43
C GLY A 133 0.15 -8.12 2.89
N LEU A 134 -0.37 -9.00 3.76
CA LEU A 134 0.38 -10.09 4.39
C LEU A 134 0.33 -11.41 3.62
N VAL A 135 -0.65 -11.58 2.75
CA VAL A 135 -0.83 -12.81 1.97
C VAL A 135 -0.23 -12.61 0.59
N THR A 136 0.81 -13.38 0.26
CA THR A 136 1.48 -13.25 -1.03
C THR A 136 0.57 -13.65 -2.19
N THR A 137 0.67 -12.92 -3.29
CA THR A 137 0.01 -13.24 -4.56
C THR A 137 0.98 -13.81 -5.59
N LYS A 138 2.21 -14.13 -5.16
CA LYS A 138 3.28 -14.60 -6.04
C LYS A 138 3.50 -16.11 -5.98
N ALA A 139 2.97 -16.77 -4.95
CA ALA A 139 3.09 -18.22 -4.71
C ALA A 139 1.74 -18.78 -4.27
N ALA A 140 1.47 -20.03 -4.64
CA ALA A 140 0.19 -20.71 -4.41
C ALA A 140 0.02 -21.20 -2.96
N GLU A 141 1.13 -21.47 -2.27
CA GLU A 141 1.15 -21.98 -0.91
C GLU A 141 0.38 -21.03 0.02
N LEU A 142 -0.51 -21.58 0.84
CA LEU A 142 -1.23 -20.82 1.85
C LEU A 142 -0.30 -20.51 3.03
N GLU A 143 -0.39 -19.31 3.51
CA GLU A 143 0.29 -18.88 4.74
C GLU A 143 -0.37 -19.55 5.96
N ASP A 144 0.42 -19.74 7.01
CA ASP A 144 -0.08 -20.17 8.30
C ASP A 144 -0.93 -19.07 8.96
N GLU A 145 -2.16 -19.40 9.36
CA GLU A 145 -3.12 -18.44 9.94
C GLU A 145 -2.61 -17.84 11.25
N ASP A 146 -1.95 -18.63 12.11
CA ASP A 146 -1.44 -18.17 13.38
C ASP A 146 -0.30 -17.16 13.18
N VAL A 147 0.58 -17.44 12.23
CA VAL A 147 1.67 -16.52 11.85
C VAL A 147 1.12 -15.19 11.35
N ILE A 148 0.10 -15.20 10.50
CA ILE A 148 -0.50 -13.94 10.00
C ILE A 148 -1.17 -13.17 11.15
N VAL A 149 -1.88 -13.86 12.05
CA VAL A 149 -2.51 -13.23 13.23
C VAL A 149 -1.46 -12.59 14.14
N GLU A 150 -0.34 -13.28 14.42
CA GLU A 150 0.77 -12.72 15.18
C GLU A 150 1.35 -11.48 14.52
N ARG A 151 1.54 -11.48 13.23
CA ARG A 151 2.02 -10.32 12.46
C ARG A 151 1.07 -9.14 12.49
N ILE A 152 -0.25 -9.37 12.46
CA ILE A 152 -1.24 -8.30 12.64
C ILE A 152 -1.10 -7.68 14.03
N HIS A 153 -0.95 -8.50 15.09
CA HIS A 153 -0.73 -8.00 16.45
C HIS A 153 0.63 -7.30 16.63
N GLU A 154 1.63 -7.70 15.85
CA GLU A 154 2.89 -6.96 15.81
C GLU A 154 2.72 -5.57 15.21
N ALA A 155 2.03 -5.44 14.09
CA ALA A 155 1.68 -4.15 13.48
C ALA A 155 0.82 -3.28 14.42
N ALA A 156 -0.05 -3.91 15.23
CA ALA A 156 -0.91 -3.23 16.20
C ALA A 156 -0.14 -2.52 17.34
N LYS A 157 1.17 -2.77 17.48
CA LYS A 157 2.03 -1.98 18.38
C LYS A 157 2.28 -0.55 17.90
N TYR A 158 2.06 -0.28 16.61
CA TYR A 158 2.32 1.00 15.95
C TYR A 158 1.05 1.73 15.49
N VAL A 159 0.05 0.99 15.05
CA VAL A 159 -1.24 1.51 14.57
C VAL A 159 -2.36 0.78 15.30
N PRO A 160 -3.36 1.48 15.90
CA PRO A 160 -4.46 0.82 16.60
C PRO A 160 -5.15 -0.25 15.75
N LEU A 161 -5.51 -1.39 16.36
CA LEU A 161 -6.06 -2.56 15.66
C LEU A 161 -7.32 -2.22 14.84
N GLU A 162 -8.14 -1.30 15.32
CA GLU A 162 -9.33 -0.79 14.63
C GLU A 162 -9.02 -0.03 13.32
N ASN A 163 -7.77 0.41 13.15
CA ASN A 163 -7.28 1.06 11.94
C ASN A 163 -6.46 0.13 11.05
N LEU A 164 -6.28 -1.14 11.45
CA LEU A 164 -5.60 -2.16 10.65
C LEU A 164 -6.60 -3.02 9.89
N TYR A 165 -6.22 -3.40 8.68
CA TYR A 165 -6.99 -4.28 7.80
C TYR A 165 -6.04 -5.30 7.17
N LEU A 166 -6.58 -6.40 6.67
CA LEU A 166 -5.82 -7.46 6.00
C LEU A 166 -6.20 -7.54 4.52
N SER A 167 -5.20 -7.69 3.67
CA SER A 167 -5.40 -7.96 2.24
C SER A 167 -4.34 -8.93 1.69
N PRO A 168 -4.55 -9.48 0.48
CA PRO A 168 -3.45 -9.95 -0.34
C PRO A 168 -2.46 -8.82 -0.63
N GLN A 169 -1.23 -9.17 -1.00
CA GLN A 169 -0.12 -8.25 -1.18
C GLN A 169 -0.40 -7.15 -2.23
N CYS A 170 -0.74 -7.52 -3.48
CA CYS A 170 -1.11 -6.57 -4.53
C CYS A 170 -2.45 -6.94 -5.18
N GLY A 171 -2.65 -8.17 -5.49
CA GLY A 171 -3.68 -8.73 -6.35
C GLY A 171 -3.07 -9.80 -7.24
N PHE A 172 -3.88 -10.50 -8.00
CA PHE A 172 -3.47 -11.70 -8.73
C PHE A 172 -3.17 -11.45 -10.21
N ALA A 173 -3.49 -10.26 -10.71
CA ALA A 173 -3.21 -9.85 -12.08
C ALA A 173 -3.05 -8.33 -12.15
N SER A 174 -1.83 -7.83 -12.12
CA SER A 174 -1.52 -6.40 -12.33
C SER A 174 -1.42 -6.04 -13.83
N CYS A 175 -1.45 -7.03 -14.71
CA CYS A 175 -1.51 -6.90 -16.16
C CYS A 175 -2.19 -8.15 -16.74
N GLU A 176 -2.42 -8.18 -18.06
CA GLU A 176 -3.14 -9.23 -18.76
C GLU A 176 -2.56 -10.65 -18.60
N ILE A 177 -1.24 -10.76 -18.38
CA ILE A 177 -0.60 -12.06 -18.17
C ILE A 177 -0.94 -12.67 -16.80
N GLY A 178 -1.27 -11.83 -15.79
CA GLY A 178 -1.53 -12.29 -14.43
C GLY A 178 -0.33 -12.90 -13.71
N ASN A 179 -0.55 -13.37 -12.51
CA ASN A 179 0.39 -14.17 -11.73
C ASN A 179 0.25 -15.66 -12.09
N LYS A 180 1.19 -16.51 -11.63
CA LYS A 180 1.23 -17.94 -11.96
C LYS A 180 0.23 -18.78 -11.18
N LEU A 181 -0.54 -18.19 -10.30
CA LEU A 181 -1.58 -18.88 -9.52
C LEU A 181 -2.79 -19.22 -10.42
N THR A 182 -3.35 -20.38 -10.17
CA THR A 182 -4.64 -20.75 -10.74
C THR A 182 -5.79 -19.99 -10.07
N GLU A 183 -6.98 -20.01 -10.67
CA GLU A 183 -8.17 -19.40 -10.10
C GLU A 183 -8.54 -20.03 -8.75
N ASP A 184 -8.45 -21.36 -8.61
CA ASP A 184 -8.72 -22.06 -7.36
C ASP A 184 -7.75 -21.65 -6.24
N GLU A 185 -6.47 -21.49 -6.54
CA GLU A 185 -5.46 -21.00 -5.61
C GLU A 185 -5.71 -19.56 -5.20
N GLN A 186 -6.12 -18.70 -6.12
CA GLN A 186 -6.56 -17.35 -5.82
C GLN A 186 -7.73 -17.36 -4.83
N TRP A 187 -8.77 -18.16 -5.09
CA TRP A 187 -9.92 -18.24 -4.21
C TRP A 187 -9.57 -18.82 -2.83
N ALA A 188 -8.64 -19.77 -2.77
CA ALA A 188 -8.12 -20.30 -1.51
C ALA A 188 -7.43 -19.21 -0.68
N LYS A 189 -6.62 -18.34 -1.30
CA LYS A 189 -5.98 -17.17 -0.66
C LYS A 189 -7.02 -16.16 -0.15
N ILE A 190 -8.04 -15.85 -0.93
CA ILE A 190 -9.13 -14.94 -0.50
C ILE A 190 -9.92 -15.54 0.66
N ALA A 191 -10.18 -16.84 0.64
CA ALA A 191 -10.83 -17.53 1.75
C ALA A 191 -9.97 -17.51 3.03
N LEU A 192 -8.64 -17.64 2.90
CA LEU A 192 -7.69 -17.49 4.01
C LEU A 192 -7.78 -16.08 4.63
N VAL A 193 -7.71 -15.02 3.82
CA VAL A 193 -7.85 -13.63 4.27
C VAL A 193 -9.14 -13.44 5.05
N LYS A 194 -10.27 -13.97 4.53
CA LYS A 194 -11.57 -13.88 5.19
C LYS A 194 -11.57 -14.56 6.57
N ARG A 195 -11.07 -15.80 6.67
CA ARG A 195 -11.02 -16.55 7.95
C ARG A 195 -10.18 -15.80 9.00
N ILE A 196 -9.02 -15.30 8.60
CA ILE A 196 -8.13 -14.52 9.49
C ILE A 196 -8.83 -13.23 9.93
N ALA A 197 -9.45 -12.50 9.01
CA ALA A 197 -10.16 -11.27 9.33
C ALA A 197 -11.31 -11.54 10.33
N GLU A 198 -12.06 -12.60 10.13
CA GLU A 198 -13.12 -13.03 11.06
C GLU A 198 -12.59 -13.44 12.44
N ARG A 199 -11.36 -13.90 12.54
CA ARG A 199 -10.70 -14.27 13.79
C ARG A 199 -10.17 -13.07 14.57
N VAL A 200 -9.66 -12.04 13.88
CA VAL A 200 -9.00 -10.88 14.48
C VAL A 200 -9.96 -9.76 14.84
N TRP A 201 -10.97 -9.48 13.99
CA TRP A 201 -11.86 -8.32 14.12
C TRP A 201 -13.32 -8.67 14.45
N LYS A 202 -13.56 -9.80 15.10
CA LYS A 202 -14.89 -10.15 15.64
C LYS A 202 -15.09 -9.67 17.06
#